data_40b43347dafc4a3927857ad348eece58
#
_entry.id   40b43347dafc4a3927857ad348eece58
#
_cell.length_a   1.000
_cell.length_b   1.000
_cell.length_c   1.000
_cell.angle_alpha   90.00
_cell.angle_beta   90.00
_cell.angle_gamma   90.00
#
_symmetry.space_group_name_H-M   'P 1'
#
loop_
_entity.id
_entity.type
_entity.pdbx_description
1 polymer ?
#
loop_
_entity_poly.entity_id
_entity_poly.type
_entity_poly.pdbx_seq_one_letter_code
_entity_poly.pdbx_strand_id
1 'polypeptide(L)'
;MANRDNVAGRLGLEKGENGYSLSGKSLIAGIGGVLGILEAVLPATTFSIVYAVSQEAIYAVGAAASLSIAFIIIRLARKQSIQQAIIGALAIALAAFLALRNGGQAADYFVPGFFTNAGYGLAMLVSIAIRRPLMGYVAQILFGLENWRRSASYSRLRLVTWIWFAFFASRLAVQLPLYFSDQVELLAASRVIMGAPAYAGLLALSWILLRKIASEQSGKLESAKSEE
;
A
#
# COMPACT_ATOMS: atom_id res chain seq x y z
N MET A 1 6.69 -17.92 18.80
CA MET A 1 5.27 -17.50 18.84
C MET A 1 5.09 -16.00 19.03
N ALA A 2 5.70 -15.34 20.01
CA ALA A 2 5.54 -13.90 20.27
C ALA A 2 5.81 -12.93 19.08
N ASN A 3 6.67 -13.31 18.12
CA ASN A 3 6.99 -12.47 16.97
C ASN A 3 5.88 -12.47 15.87
N ARG A 4 5.14 -13.56 15.73
CA ARG A 4 4.06 -13.69 14.76
C ARG A 4 2.80 -12.90 15.18
N ASP A 5 2.46 -12.93 16.46
CA ASP A 5 1.32 -12.20 17.02
C ASP A 5 1.56 -10.66 16.93
N ASN A 6 2.81 -10.21 17.10
CA ASN A 6 3.20 -8.82 16.92
C ASN A 6 3.11 -8.35 15.45
N VAL A 7 3.52 -9.19 14.51
CA VAL A 7 3.43 -8.86 13.07
C VAL A 7 1.98 -8.89 12.61
N ALA A 8 1.21 -9.89 13.03
CA ALA A 8 -0.21 -10.00 12.72
C ALA A 8 -1.01 -8.82 13.26
N GLY A 9 -0.76 -8.40 14.51
CA GLY A 9 -1.39 -7.20 15.11
C GLY A 9 -1.04 -5.90 14.36
N ARG A 10 0.22 -5.76 13.89
CA ARG A 10 0.64 -4.62 13.06
C ARG A 10 -0.01 -4.60 11.69
N LEU A 11 -0.41 -5.75 11.16
CA LEU A 11 -1.13 -5.89 9.89
C LEU A 11 -2.66 -5.85 10.08
N GLY A 12 -3.14 -5.60 11.30
CA GLY A 12 -4.55 -5.51 11.60
C GLY A 12 -5.29 -6.85 11.56
N LEU A 13 -4.58 -7.95 11.80
CA LEU A 13 -5.18 -9.27 11.86
C LEU A 13 -5.65 -9.57 13.29
N GLU A 14 -6.91 -9.91 13.45
CA GLU A 14 -7.48 -10.38 14.71
C GLU A 14 -7.36 -11.90 14.80
N LYS A 15 -6.89 -12.39 15.94
CA LYS A 15 -6.80 -13.80 16.23
C LYS A 15 -8.20 -14.31 16.63
N GLY A 16 -8.87 -15.01 15.71
CA GLY A 16 -10.10 -15.72 15.99
C GLY A 16 -9.84 -17.16 16.45
N GLU A 17 -10.88 -17.85 16.89
CA GLU A 17 -10.80 -19.26 17.30
C GLU A 17 -10.26 -20.19 16.20
N ASN A 18 -10.48 -19.83 14.92
CA ASN A 18 -10.07 -20.61 13.74
C ASN A 18 -8.90 -19.96 12.95
N GLY A 19 -8.00 -19.22 13.63
CA GLY A 19 -6.86 -18.56 13.00
C GLY A 19 -7.01 -17.04 12.86
N TYR A 20 -6.15 -16.41 12.06
CA TYR A 20 -6.22 -14.97 11.84
C TYR A 20 -7.35 -14.61 10.88
N SER A 21 -8.28 -13.77 11.32
CA SER A 21 -9.37 -13.24 10.48
C SER A 21 -9.11 -11.79 10.09
N LEU A 22 -9.37 -11.47 8.82
CA LEU A 22 -9.43 -10.09 8.34
C LEU A 22 -10.89 -9.63 8.45
N SER A 23 -11.16 -8.76 9.41
CA SER A 23 -12.40 -7.97 9.40
C SER A 23 -12.17 -6.66 8.65
N GLY A 24 -13.21 -6.02 8.13
CA GLY A 24 -13.09 -4.68 7.55
C GLY A 24 -12.49 -3.67 8.54
N LYS A 25 -12.77 -3.85 9.85
CA LYS A 25 -12.19 -3.04 10.92
C LYS A 25 -10.69 -3.30 11.09
N SER A 26 -10.25 -4.56 11.00
CA SER A 26 -8.83 -4.92 11.14
C SER A 26 -8.00 -4.48 9.94
N LEU A 27 -8.56 -4.51 8.72
CA LEU A 27 -7.92 -3.93 7.53
C LEU A 27 -7.71 -2.43 7.70
N ILE A 28 -8.74 -1.70 8.11
CA ILE A 28 -8.66 -0.26 8.36
C ILE A 28 -7.65 0.04 9.49
N ALA A 29 -7.62 -0.76 10.55
CA ALA A 29 -6.65 -0.61 11.63
C ALA A 29 -5.20 -0.85 11.17
N GLY A 30 -4.97 -1.85 10.30
CA GLY A 30 -3.65 -2.17 9.75
C GLY A 30 -3.02 -1.07 8.90
N ILE A 31 -3.83 -0.26 8.21
CA ILE A 31 -3.38 0.92 7.44
C ILE A 31 -3.36 2.22 8.27
N GLY A 32 -3.46 2.12 9.59
CA GLY A 32 -3.44 3.27 10.50
C GLY A 32 -4.81 3.88 10.77
N GLY A 33 -5.89 3.13 10.52
CA GLY A 33 -7.27 3.57 10.71
C GLY A 33 -7.72 4.58 9.66
N VAL A 34 -8.84 5.25 9.93
CA VAL A 34 -9.35 6.34 9.09
C VAL A 34 -8.32 7.46 8.95
N LEU A 35 -7.58 7.75 10.03
CA LEU A 35 -6.54 8.77 10.00
C LEU A 35 -5.42 8.41 9.01
N GLY A 36 -4.98 7.15 8.95
CA GLY A 36 -3.96 6.70 8.00
C GLY A 36 -4.42 6.82 6.54
N ILE A 37 -5.70 6.58 6.26
CA ILE A 37 -6.28 6.80 4.93
C ILE A 37 -6.27 8.30 4.59
N LEU A 38 -6.70 9.16 5.51
CA LEU A 38 -6.72 10.60 5.32
C LEU A 38 -5.30 11.16 5.09
N GLU A 39 -4.32 10.72 5.88
CA GLU A 39 -2.92 11.08 5.70
C GLU A 39 -2.35 10.68 4.33
N ALA A 40 -2.77 9.55 3.80
CA ALA A 40 -2.31 9.08 2.50
C ALA A 40 -2.96 9.81 1.32
N VAL A 41 -4.20 10.26 1.46
CA VAL A 41 -5.00 10.81 0.36
C VAL A 41 -5.03 12.34 0.38
N LEU A 42 -5.26 12.95 1.54
CA LEU A 42 -5.52 14.39 1.63
C LEU A 42 -4.37 15.28 1.14
N PRO A 43 -3.08 15.02 1.43
CA PRO A 43 -2.02 15.90 0.93
C PRO A 43 -1.98 15.99 -0.59
N ALA A 44 -2.11 14.85 -1.29
CA ALA A 44 -2.11 14.84 -2.75
C ALA A 44 -3.38 15.49 -3.33
N THR A 45 -4.53 15.29 -2.70
CA THR A 45 -5.79 15.95 -3.09
C THR A 45 -5.72 17.45 -2.86
N THR A 46 -5.19 17.89 -1.71
CA THR A 46 -4.99 19.31 -1.40
C THR A 46 -4.05 19.97 -2.40
N PHE A 47 -2.91 19.32 -2.72
CA PHE A 47 -2.02 19.79 -3.78
C PHE A 47 -2.79 20.04 -5.07
N SER A 48 -3.58 19.06 -5.51
CA SER A 48 -4.32 19.13 -6.77
C SER A 48 -5.35 20.24 -6.80
N ILE A 49 -6.15 20.38 -5.73
CA ILE A 49 -7.18 21.42 -5.64
C ILE A 49 -6.54 22.80 -5.62
N VAL A 50 -5.51 23.00 -4.79
CA VAL A 50 -4.84 24.30 -4.69
C VAL A 50 -4.15 24.64 -6.00
N TYR A 51 -3.49 23.68 -6.66
CA TYR A 51 -2.88 23.91 -7.96
C TYR A 51 -3.91 24.27 -9.03
N ALA A 52 -5.03 23.56 -9.09
CA ALA A 52 -6.11 23.87 -10.06
C ALA A 52 -6.66 25.30 -9.92
N VAL A 53 -6.70 25.84 -8.70
CA VAL A 53 -7.20 27.18 -8.43
C VAL A 53 -6.13 28.26 -8.58
N SER A 54 -4.92 28.02 -8.05
CA SER A 54 -3.85 29.02 -8.02
C SER A 54 -2.96 29.03 -9.26
N GLN A 55 -2.88 27.91 -9.97
CA GLN A 55 -1.93 27.63 -11.07
C GLN A 55 -0.46 27.80 -10.64
N GLU A 56 -0.19 27.85 -9.34
CA GLU A 56 1.11 28.10 -8.75
C GLU A 56 1.54 26.91 -7.88
N ALA A 57 2.64 26.23 -8.27
CA ALA A 57 3.15 25.06 -7.56
C ALA A 57 3.53 25.37 -6.11
N ILE A 58 4.02 26.59 -5.82
CA ILE A 58 4.45 26.99 -4.48
C ILE A 58 3.30 26.94 -3.46
N TYR A 59 2.11 27.43 -3.83
CA TYR A 59 0.95 27.40 -2.95
C TYR A 59 0.40 26.00 -2.79
N ALA A 60 0.39 25.20 -3.87
CA ALA A 60 -0.06 23.82 -3.83
C ALA A 60 0.84 22.95 -2.94
N VAL A 61 2.16 23.08 -3.10
CA VAL A 61 3.16 22.37 -2.25
C VAL A 61 3.05 22.84 -0.81
N GLY A 62 2.94 24.16 -0.58
CA GLY A 62 2.80 24.72 0.77
C GLY A 62 1.57 24.19 1.50
N ALA A 63 0.43 24.12 0.83
CA ALA A 63 -0.81 23.58 1.39
C ALA A 63 -0.69 22.07 1.71
N ALA A 64 -0.14 21.27 0.80
CA ALA A 64 0.07 19.85 1.00
C ALA A 64 1.06 19.57 2.15
N ALA A 65 2.16 20.31 2.22
CA ALA A 65 3.16 20.19 3.28
C ALA A 65 2.58 20.59 4.64
N SER A 66 1.85 21.70 4.72
CA SER A 66 1.20 22.15 5.96
C SER A 66 0.24 21.10 6.51
N LEU A 67 -0.57 20.51 5.64
CA LEU A 67 -1.48 19.42 6.04
C LEU A 67 -0.72 18.19 6.54
N SER A 68 0.37 17.82 5.88
CA SER A 68 1.20 16.69 6.30
C SER A 68 1.87 16.94 7.65
N ILE A 69 2.34 18.16 7.90
CA ILE A 69 2.88 18.57 9.20
C ILE A 69 1.79 18.47 10.27
N ALA A 70 0.57 18.92 9.99
CA ALA A 70 -0.56 18.79 10.91
C ALA A 70 -0.82 17.33 11.29
N PHE A 71 -0.80 16.40 10.34
CA PHE A 71 -0.92 14.97 10.63
C PHE A 71 0.24 14.42 11.49
N ILE A 72 1.48 14.86 11.24
CA ILE A 72 2.63 14.49 12.08
C ILE A 72 2.40 14.96 13.53
N ILE A 73 1.96 16.19 13.73
CA ILE A 73 1.66 16.74 15.06
C ILE A 73 0.56 15.92 15.75
N ILE A 74 -0.52 15.58 15.03
CA ILE A 74 -1.60 14.74 15.55
C ILE A 74 -1.07 13.37 15.99
N ARG A 75 -0.20 12.73 15.20
CA ARG A 75 0.41 11.44 15.56
C ARG A 75 1.30 11.55 16.79
N LEU A 76 2.10 12.60 16.86
CA LEU A 76 2.95 12.89 18.06
C LEU A 76 2.08 13.05 19.31
N ALA A 77 1.03 13.87 19.24
CA ALA A 77 0.10 14.07 20.34
C ALA A 77 -0.60 12.77 20.78
N ARG A 78 -0.85 11.86 19.85
CA ARG A 78 -1.46 10.54 20.11
C ARG A 78 -0.44 9.45 20.48
N LYS A 79 0.84 9.77 20.61
CA LYS A 79 1.93 8.82 20.91
C LYS A 79 1.98 7.62 19.95
N GLN A 80 1.62 7.84 18.69
CA GLN A 80 1.67 6.82 17.64
C GLN A 80 3.08 6.71 17.03
N SER A 81 3.36 5.63 16.28
CA SER A 81 4.67 5.41 15.66
C SER A 81 5.06 6.55 14.73
N ILE A 82 6.20 7.18 14.99
CA ILE A 82 6.74 8.32 14.24
C ILE A 82 7.43 7.87 12.95
N GLN A 83 7.87 6.60 12.86
CA GLN A 83 8.63 6.10 11.70
C GLN A 83 7.89 6.31 10.38
N GLN A 84 6.59 6.00 10.34
CA GLN A 84 5.77 6.20 9.14
C GLN A 84 5.62 7.69 8.80
N ALA A 85 5.48 8.54 9.82
CA ALA A 85 5.37 9.99 9.64
C ALA A 85 6.66 10.60 9.07
N ILE A 86 7.83 10.16 9.54
CA ILE A 86 9.13 10.61 9.00
C ILE A 86 9.29 10.18 7.54
N ILE A 87 8.99 8.93 7.21
CA ILE A 87 9.08 8.44 5.82
C ILE A 87 8.13 9.24 4.92
N GLY A 88 6.91 9.52 5.38
CA GLY A 88 5.94 10.36 4.67
C GLY A 88 6.45 11.79 4.48
N ALA A 89 7.00 12.40 5.52
CA ALA A 89 7.56 13.75 5.46
C ALA A 89 8.75 13.85 4.48
N LEU A 90 9.66 12.87 4.49
CA LEU A 90 10.77 12.81 3.54
C LEU A 90 10.29 12.66 2.10
N ALA A 91 9.27 11.83 1.87
CA ALA A 91 8.67 11.67 0.54
C ALA A 91 8.04 12.98 0.04
N ILE A 92 7.34 13.71 0.92
CA ILE A 92 6.74 15.01 0.60
C ILE A 92 7.82 16.07 0.37
N ALA A 93 8.86 16.11 1.20
CA ALA A 93 9.99 17.03 1.03
C ALA A 93 10.69 16.81 -0.32
N LEU A 94 10.91 15.55 -0.71
CA LEU A 94 11.46 15.21 -2.01
C LEU A 94 10.52 15.62 -3.16
N ALA A 95 9.22 15.36 -3.03
CA ALA A 95 8.22 15.75 -4.01
C ALA A 95 8.16 17.28 -4.17
N ALA A 96 8.18 18.01 -3.05
CA ALA A 96 8.22 19.47 -3.03
C ALA A 96 9.49 20.04 -3.68
N PHE A 97 10.65 19.46 -3.33
CA PHE A 97 11.91 19.86 -3.94
C PHE A 97 11.90 19.69 -5.47
N LEU A 98 11.40 18.56 -5.96
CA LEU A 98 11.32 18.29 -7.40
C LEU A 98 10.37 19.27 -8.11
N ALA A 99 9.22 19.57 -7.52
CA ALA A 99 8.23 20.49 -8.10
C ALA A 99 8.70 21.97 -8.08
N LEU A 100 9.50 22.37 -7.09
CA LEU A 100 9.91 23.77 -6.88
C LEU A 100 11.32 24.08 -7.37
N ARG A 101 12.11 23.10 -7.80
CA ARG A 101 13.45 23.34 -8.35
C ARG A 101 13.37 24.20 -9.62
N ASN A 102 14.45 24.92 -9.94
CA ASN A 102 14.56 25.70 -11.17
C ASN A 102 14.32 24.82 -12.41
N GLY A 103 13.30 25.15 -13.21
CA GLY A 103 12.84 24.34 -14.34
C GLY A 103 12.00 23.10 -13.96
N GLY A 104 11.64 22.93 -12.69
CA GLY A 104 10.68 21.91 -12.26
C GLY A 104 9.25 22.24 -12.68
N GLN A 105 8.47 21.20 -12.96
CA GLN A 105 7.04 21.31 -13.28
C GLN A 105 6.20 20.89 -12.06
N ALA A 106 4.96 21.39 -11.95
CA ALA A 106 4.06 20.95 -10.88
C ALA A 106 3.82 19.42 -10.91
N ALA A 107 3.85 18.82 -12.10
CA ALA A 107 3.78 17.37 -12.29
C ALA A 107 4.92 16.62 -11.59
N ASP A 108 6.08 17.23 -11.37
CA ASP A 108 7.24 16.62 -10.71
C ASP A 108 6.97 16.22 -9.25
N TYR A 109 5.94 16.84 -8.62
CA TYR A 109 5.45 16.42 -7.30
C TYR A 109 5.07 14.93 -7.24
N PHE A 110 4.67 14.35 -8.37
CA PHE A 110 4.22 12.96 -8.43
C PHE A 110 5.35 11.95 -8.74
N VAL A 111 6.52 12.42 -9.16
CA VAL A 111 7.67 11.59 -9.57
C VAL A 111 8.10 10.54 -8.54
N PRO A 112 8.22 10.84 -7.23
CA PRO A 112 8.55 9.82 -6.24
C PRO A 112 7.57 8.63 -6.23
N GLY A 113 6.29 8.90 -6.55
CA GLY A 113 5.27 7.87 -6.67
C GLY A 113 5.49 6.92 -7.85
N PHE A 114 6.05 7.41 -8.96
CA PHE A 114 6.38 6.57 -10.12
C PHE A 114 7.49 5.59 -9.78
N PHE A 115 8.56 6.06 -9.13
CA PHE A 115 9.64 5.18 -8.67
C PHE A 115 9.15 4.14 -7.67
N THR A 116 8.25 4.50 -6.77
CA THR A 116 7.65 3.57 -5.82
C THR A 116 6.82 2.49 -6.54
N ASN A 117 5.95 2.88 -7.48
CA ASN A 117 5.16 1.92 -8.27
C ASN A 117 6.06 1.04 -9.15
N ALA A 118 7.09 1.60 -9.79
CA ALA A 118 8.06 0.85 -10.58
C ALA A 118 8.82 -0.16 -9.72
N GLY A 119 9.29 0.25 -8.55
CA GLY A 119 10.00 -0.60 -7.61
C GLY A 119 9.16 -1.78 -7.12
N TYR A 120 7.93 -1.54 -6.71
CA TYR A 120 7.02 -2.62 -6.30
C TYR A 120 6.63 -3.51 -7.48
N GLY A 121 6.32 -2.93 -8.64
CA GLY A 121 6.04 -3.71 -9.86
C GLY A 121 7.22 -4.60 -10.25
N LEU A 122 8.44 -4.05 -10.26
CA LEU A 122 9.66 -4.79 -10.57
C LEU A 122 9.90 -5.92 -9.55
N ALA A 123 9.72 -5.66 -8.26
CA ALA A 123 9.87 -6.67 -7.22
C ALA A 123 8.88 -7.83 -7.42
N MET A 124 7.60 -7.53 -7.75
CA MET A 124 6.61 -8.55 -8.08
C MET A 124 7.03 -9.35 -9.32
N LEU A 125 7.44 -8.68 -10.40
CA LEU A 125 7.85 -9.32 -11.64
C LEU A 125 9.07 -10.23 -11.44
N VAL A 126 10.11 -9.73 -10.78
CA VAL A 126 11.32 -10.51 -10.46
C VAL A 126 10.97 -11.72 -9.61
N SER A 127 10.10 -11.56 -8.60
CA SER A 127 9.68 -12.67 -7.74
C SER A 127 8.97 -13.78 -8.51
N ILE A 128 8.19 -13.43 -9.54
CA ILE A 128 7.55 -14.39 -10.44
C ILE A 128 8.58 -15.06 -11.34
N ALA A 129 9.52 -14.28 -11.92
CA ALA A 129 10.56 -14.78 -12.82
C ALA A 129 11.46 -15.81 -12.14
N ILE A 130 11.86 -15.57 -10.88
CA ILE A 130 12.66 -16.50 -10.09
C ILE A 130 11.83 -17.65 -9.48
N ARG A 131 10.55 -17.75 -9.86
CA ARG A 131 9.58 -18.75 -9.35
C ARG A 131 9.41 -18.73 -7.82
N ARG A 132 9.52 -17.54 -7.22
CA ARG A 132 9.34 -17.29 -5.78
C ARG A 132 8.37 -16.13 -5.56
N PRO A 133 7.06 -16.29 -5.94
CA PRO A 133 6.09 -15.21 -5.86
C PRO A 133 6.02 -14.58 -4.47
N LEU A 134 6.09 -13.25 -4.38
CA LEU A 134 6.15 -12.49 -3.12
C LEU A 134 4.94 -12.80 -2.22
N MET A 135 3.76 -13.03 -2.80
CA MET A 135 2.57 -13.40 -2.04
C MET A 135 2.70 -14.74 -1.32
N GLY A 136 3.63 -15.60 -1.73
CA GLY A 136 3.99 -16.81 -0.99
C GLY A 136 4.64 -16.51 0.36
N TYR A 137 5.54 -15.53 0.42
CA TYR A 137 6.15 -15.09 1.67
C TYR A 137 5.14 -14.36 2.56
N VAL A 138 4.25 -13.56 1.96
CA VAL A 138 3.15 -12.92 2.70
C VAL A 138 2.24 -13.98 3.31
N ALA A 139 1.85 -14.99 2.55
CA ALA A 139 1.02 -16.09 3.04
C ALA A 139 1.73 -16.92 4.14
N GLN A 140 3.04 -17.11 4.02
CA GLN A 140 3.84 -17.77 5.05
C GLN A 140 3.81 -17.01 6.37
N ILE A 141 3.95 -15.69 6.32
CA ILE A 141 3.94 -14.82 7.52
C ILE A 141 2.54 -14.78 8.14
N LEU A 142 1.49 -14.59 7.31
CA LEU A 142 0.12 -14.39 7.79
C LEU A 142 -0.55 -15.69 8.24
N PHE A 143 -0.40 -16.75 7.46
CA PHE A 143 -1.13 -18.02 7.67
C PHE A 143 -0.24 -19.16 8.17
N GLY A 144 1.07 -18.93 8.35
CA GLY A 144 2.01 -19.99 8.75
C GLY A 144 2.19 -21.07 7.68
N LEU A 145 1.97 -20.73 6.41
CA LEU A 145 2.01 -21.69 5.31
C LEU A 145 3.44 -22.14 5.02
N GLU A 146 3.88 -23.22 5.66
CA GLU A 146 5.17 -23.84 5.40
C GLU A 146 5.13 -24.64 4.09
N ASN A 147 6.26 -24.71 3.39
CA ASN A 147 6.41 -25.46 2.13
C ASN A 147 5.42 -25.08 1.00
N TRP A 148 4.89 -23.85 1.00
CA TRP A 148 3.93 -23.35 0.01
C TRP A 148 4.39 -23.51 -1.46
N ARG A 149 5.71 -23.62 -1.69
CA ARG A 149 6.30 -23.81 -3.03
C ARG A 149 5.95 -25.15 -3.66
N ARG A 150 5.71 -26.17 -2.86
CA ARG A 150 5.35 -27.53 -3.29
C ARG A 150 3.87 -27.83 -3.13
N SER A 151 3.08 -26.86 -2.65
CA SER A 151 1.66 -27.06 -2.40
C SER A 151 0.82 -26.68 -3.63
N ALA A 152 -0.42 -27.21 -3.69
CA ALA A 152 -1.43 -26.81 -4.69
C ALA A 152 -1.74 -25.31 -4.66
N SER A 153 -1.40 -24.65 -3.54
CA SER A 153 -1.59 -23.21 -3.35
C SER A 153 -0.62 -22.33 -4.17
N TYR A 154 0.49 -22.89 -4.70
CA TYR A 154 1.49 -22.14 -5.46
C TYR A 154 0.89 -21.35 -6.63
N SER A 155 0.00 -21.97 -7.41
CA SER A 155 -0.64 -21.32 -8.57
C SER A 155 -1.48 -20.11 -8.16
N ARG A 156 -2.20 -20.19 -7.03
CA ARG A 156 -3.00 -19.06 -6.49
C ARG A 156 -2.10 -17.94 -5.99
N LEU A 157 -1.04 -18.26 -5.27
CA LEU A 157 -0.06 -17.27 -4.78
C LEU A 157 0.62 -16.53 -5.93
N ARG A 158 0.98 -17.27 -7.00
CA ARG A 158 1.52 -16.70 -8.23
C ARG A 158 0.49 -15.81 -8.94
N LEU A 159 -0.78 -16.23 -9.03
CA LEU A 159 -1.86 -15.43 -9.61
C LEU A 159 -2.03 -14.11 -8.85
N VAL A 160 -2.11 -14.14 -7.53
CA VAL A 160 -2.23 -12.91 -6.71
C VAL A 160 -1.03 -12.01 -6.93
N THR A 161 0.20 -12.56 -7.03
CA THR A 161 1.39 -11.76 -7.34
C THR A 161 1.30 -11.10 -8.72
N TRP A 162 0.74 -11.80 -9.74
CA TRP A 162 0.48 -11.22 -11.05
C TRP A 162 -0.56 -10.08 -11.02
N ILE A 163 -1.62 -10.22 -10.21
CA ILE A 163 -2.65 -9.18 -10.03
C ILE A 163 -2.01 -7.93 -9.42
N TRP A 164 -1.16 -8.07 -8.41
CA TRP A 164 -0.41 -6.95 -7.82
C TRP A 164 0.54 -6.29 -8.81
N PHE A 165 1.27 -7.09 -9.60
CA PHE A 165 2.12 -6.57 -10.67
C PHE A 165 1.29 -5.76 -11.69
N ALA A 166 0.18 -6.34 -12.18
CA ALA A 166 -0.70 -5.68 -13.14
C ALA A 166 -1.27 -4.37 -12.59
N PHE A 167 -1.58 -4.31 -11.30
CA PHE A 167 -2.02 -3.10 -10.62
C PHE A 167 -0.94 -2.01 -10.63
N PHE A 168 0.30 -2.30 -10.25
CA PHE A 168 1.39 -1.33 -10.30
C PHE A 168 1.72 -0.91 -11.73
N ALA A 169 1.73 -1.84 -12.67
CA ALA A 169 1.94 -1.56 -14.09
C ALA A 169 0.84 -0.67 -14.67
N SER A 170 -0.44 -0.93 -14.35
CA SER A 170 -1.56 -0.10 -14.81
C SER A 170 -1.48 1.33 -14.28
N ARG A 171 -1.04 1.52 -13.03
CA ARG A 171 -0.80 2.85 -12.48
C ARG A 171 0.25 3.63 -13.28
N LEU A 172 1.36 3.00 -13.61
CA LEU A 172 2.40 3.64 -14.43
C LEU A 172 1.89 3.89 -15.86
N ALA A 173 1.17 2.93 -16.46
CA ALA A 173 0.63 3.07 -17.80
C ALA A 173 -0.37 4.25 -17.92
N VAL A 174 -1.13 4.55 -16.87
CA VAL A 174 -2.03 5.70 -16.84
C VAL A 174 -1.30 6.98 -16.48
N GLN A 175 -0.45 6.95 -15.46
CA GLN A 175 0.13 8.16 -14.87
C GLN A 175 1.32 8.73 -15.68
N LEU A 176 2.14 7.88 -16.32
CA LEU A 176 3.28 8.38 -17.11
C LEU A 176 2.85 9.21 -18.33
N PRO A 177 1.87 8.79 -19.17
CA PRO A 177 1.39 9.64 -20.26
C PRO A 177 0.84 10.98 -19.77
N LEU A 178 0.10 11.00 -18.67
CA LEU A 178 -0.44 12.23 -18.08
C LEU A 178 0.69 13.15 -17.58
N TYR A 179 1.76 12.57 -17.01
CA TYR A 179 2.94 13.30 -16.57
C TYR A 179 3.65 13.96 -17.78
N PHE A 180 3.93 13.20 -18.85
CA PHE A 180 4.60 13.74 -20.03
C PHE A 180 3.74 14.74 -20.82
N SER A 181 2.42 14.73 -20.64
CA SER A 181 1.49 15.69 -21.23
C SER A 181 1.22 16.90 -20.31
N ASP A 182 1.92 16.99 -19.18
CA ASP A 182 1.76 18.04 -18.14
C ASP A 182 0.30 18.22 -17.65
N GLN A 183 -0.48 17.11 -17.67
CA GLN A 183 -1.88 17.12 -17.22
C GLN A 183 -1.96 16.86 -15.70
N VAL A 184 -1.52 17.85 -14.91
CA VAL A 184 -1.38 17.75 -13.46
C VAL A 184 -2.69 17.39 -12.76
N GLU A 185 -3.81 17.94 -13.19
CA GLU A 185 -5.12 17.69 -12.61
C GLU A 185 -5.58 16.23 -12.81
N LEU A 186 -5.45 15.73 -14.04
CA LEU A 186 -5.79 14.32 -14.34
C LEU A 186 -4.82 13.36 -13.67
N LEU A 187 -3.54 13.72 -13.59
CA LEU A 187 -2.53 12.95 -12.87
C LEU A 187 -2.90 12.81 -11.39
N ALA A 188 -3.32 13.89 -10.78
CA ALA A 188 -3.75 13.93 -9.41
C ALA A 188 -5.06 13.14 -9.18
N ALA A 189 -6.06 13.33 -10.05
CA ALA A 189 -7.31 12.56 -9.99
C ALA A 189 -7.05 11.06 -10.13
N SER A 190 -6.19 10.67 -11.09
CA SER A 190 -5.78 9.27 -11.27
C SER A 190 -5.13 8.70 -10.00
N ARG A 191 -4.30 9.50 -9.31
CA ARG A 191 -3.63 9.09 -8.07
C ARG A 191 -4.62 8.85 -6.92
N VAL A 192 -5.67 9.66 -6.82
CA VAL A 192 -6.72 9.49 -5.82
C VAL A 192 -7.54 8.23 -6.11
N ILE A 193 -8.01 8.06 -7.35
CA ILE A 193 -8.86 6.93 -7.75
C ILE A 193 -8.08 5.61 -7.64
N MET A 194 -6.86 5.57 -8.17
CA MET A 194 -5.99 4.39 -8.12
C MET A 194 -5.21 4.28 -6.79
N GLY A 195 -5.52 5.14 -5.82
CA GLY A 195 -4.96 5.14 -4.47
C GLY A 195 -5.73 4.23 -3.53
N ALA A 196 -6.14 4.78 -2.37
CA ALA A 196 -6.78 4.01 -1.30
C ALA A 196 -7.98 3.16 -1.75
N PRO A 197 -8.91 3.62 -2.61
CA PRO A 197 -10.03 2.80 -3.05
C PRO A 197 -9.58 1.56 -3.84
N ALA A 198 -8.66 1.74 -4.78
CA ALA A 198 -8.17 0.64 -5.60
C ALA A 198 -7.31 -0.35 -4.79
N TYR A 199 -6.49 0.14 -3.84
CA TYR A 199 -5.78 -0.72 -2.90
C TYR A 199 -6.73 -1.52 -2.01
N ALA A 200 -7.81 -0.92 -1.51
CA ALA A 200 -8.82 -1.64 -0.72
C ALA A 200 -9.47 -2.76 -1.53
N GLY A 201 -9.84 -2.50 -2.78
CA GLY A 201 -10.36 -3.52 -3.70
C GLY A 201 -9.35 -4.63 -3.97
N LEU A 202 -8.07 -4.28 -4.19
CA LEU A 202 -6.99 -5.24 -4.43
C LEU A 202 -6.73 -6.14 -3.21
N LEU A 203 -6.76 -5.57 -2.01
CA LEU A 203 -6.63 -6.32 -0.76
C LEU A 203 -7.83 -7.26 -0.55
N ALA A 204 -9.06 -6.79 -0.79
CA ALA A 204 -10.25 -7.63 -0.71
C ALA A 204 -10.21 -8.78 -1.72
N LEU A 205 -9.81 -8.52 -2.98
CA LEU A 205 -9.63 -9.54 -3.99
C LEU A 205 -8.55 -10.57 -3.58
N SER A 206 -7.41 -10.08 -3.10
CA SER A 206 -6.33 -10.95 -2.60
C SER A 206 -6.82 -11.84 -1.46
N TRP A 207 -7.60 -11.30 -0.52
CA TRP A 207 -8.19 -12.06 0.57
C TRP A 207 -9.15 -13.14 0.07
N ILE A 208 -10.06 -12.81 -0.87
CA ILE A 208 -11.00 -13.78 -1.45
C ILE A 208 -10.25 -14.95 -2.09
N LEU A 209 -9.17 -14.67 -2.82
CA LEU A 209 -8.36 -15.69 -3.50
C LEU A 209 -7.55 -16.54 -2.51
N LEU A 210 -7.12 -15.97 -1.39
CA LEU A 210 -6.24 -16.64 -0.42
C LEU A 210 -6.99 -17.27 0.75
N ARG A 211 -8.25 -16.89 1.04
CA ARG A 211 -9.02 -17.38 2.18
C ARG A 211 -9.14 -18.92 2.22
N LYS A 212 -9.25 -19.55 1.05
CA LYS A 212 -9.35 -21.01 0.94
C LYS A 212 -8.04 -21.69 1.38
N ILE A 213 -6.90 -21.07 1.13
CA ILE A 213 -5.59 -21.56 1.60
C ILE A 213 -5.52 -21.48 3.13
N ALA A 214 -6.04 -20.39 3.70
CA ALA A 214 -6.08 -20.19 5.15
C ALA A 214 -6.95 -21.26 5.83
N SER A 215 -8.14 -21.57 5.29
CA SER A 215 -9.03 -22.59 5.86
C SER A 215 -8.46 -24.01 5.77
N GLU A 216 -7.82 -24.37 4.67
CA GLU A 216 -7.15 -25.67 4.50
C GLU A 216 -6.00 -25.86 5.50
N GLN A 217 -5.29 -24.79 5.84
CA GLN A 217 -4.20 -24.82 6.82
C GLN A 217 -4.73 -24.95 8.25
N SER A 218 -5.82 -24.27 8.59
CA SER A 218 -6.46 -24.36 9.91
C SER A 218 -6.97 -25.78 10.18
N GLY A 219 -7.63 -26.40 9.22
CA GLY A 219 -8.10 -27.80 9.36
C GLY A 219 -6.99 -28.81 9.56
N LYS A 220 -5.81 -28.61 8.93
CA LYS A 220 -4.64 -29.48 9.14
C LYS A 220 -4.02 -29.33 10.53
N LEU A 221 -4.05 -28.12 11.09
CA LEU A 221 -3.55 -27.85 12.44
C LEU A 221 -4.48 -28.44 13.52
N GLU A 222 -5.79 -28.45 13.27
CA GLU A 222 -6.78 -29.08 14.17
C GLU A 222 -6.67 -30.60 14.16
N SER A 223 -6.53 -31.23 12.98
CA SER A 223 -6.36 -32.68 12.90
C SER A 223 -5.07 -33.14 13.55
N ALA A 224 -3.97 -32.42 13.42
CA ALA A 224 -2.71 -32.73 14.08
C ALA A 224 -2.78 -32.63 15.62
N LYS A 225 -3.62 -31.71 16.14
CA LYS A 225 -3.84 -31.57 17.59
C LYS A 225 -4.76 -32.65 18.20
N SER A 226 -5.59 -33.28 17.39
CA SER A 226 -6.51 -34.33 17.85
C SER A 226 -5.83 -35.72 17.85
N GLU A 227 -4.64 -35.85 17.27
CA GLU A 227 -3.83 -37.07 17.23
C GLU A 227 -2.75 -37.14 18.34
N GLU A 228 -2.54 -36.01 19.09
CA GLU A 228 -1.69 -35.92 20.30
C GLU A 228 -2.54 -36.06 21.58
#